data_a5ffb71d6fa95d9dec7edad3041232a4
#
_entry.id   a5ffb71d6fa95d9dec7edad3041232a4
#
_cell.length_a   1.000
_cell.length_b   1.000
_cell.length_c   1.000
_cell.angle_alpha   90.00
_cell.angle_beta   90.00
_cell.angle_gamma   90.00
#
_symmetry.space_group_name_H-M   'P 1'
#
loop_
_entity.id
_entity.type
_entity.pdbx_description
1 polymer ?
#
loop_
_entity_poly.entity_id
_entity_poly.type
_entity_poly.pdbx_seq_one_letter_code
_entity_poly.pdbx_strand_id
1 'polypeptide(L)' 'MIIVDQENKTILNNYIEIFINDSADCMNGILARTLDGTICTLGEYARLSRTQMVFNEIVEAYAKGISVFNMPKE' A
#
# COMPACT_ATOMS: atom_id res chain seq x y z
N MET A 1 -6.86 -9.63 -4.05
CA MET A 1 -6.69 -9.32 -2.62
C MET A 1 -7.25 -7.94 -2.33
N ILE A 2 -8.03 -7.83 -1.28
CA ILE A 2 -8.56 -6.56 -0.81
C ILE A 2 -7.52 -5.91 0.10
N ILE A 3 -7.28 -4.61 -0.08
CA ILE A 3 -6.39 -3.86 0.78
C ILE A 3 -7.21 -2.82 1.54
N VAL A 4 -7.08 -2.82 2.87
CA VAL A 4 -7.68 -1.81 3.74
C VAL A 4 -6.58 -0.78 4.03
N ASP A 5 -6.86 0.50 3.77
CA ASP A 5 -5.84 1.53 3.91
C ASP A 5 -5.45 1.77 5.37
N GLN A 6 -4.38 2.53 5.56
CA GLN A 6 -3.80 2.78 6.88
C GLN A 6 -4.78 3.42 7.86
N GLU A 7 -5.73 4.20 7.36
CA GLU A 7 -6.72 4.90 8.19
C GLU A 7 -8.00 4.09 8.41
N ASN A 8 -8.10 2.90 7.83
CA ASN A 8 -9.27 2.04 7.87
C ASN A 8 -10.53 2.70 7.29
N LYS A 9 -10.36 3.58 6.33
CA LYS A 9 -11.47 4.30 5.71
C LYS A 9 -11.78 3.84 4.29
N THR A 10 -10.84 3.17 3.65
CA THR A 10 -11.00 2.78 2.26
C THR A 10 -10.63 1.32 2.07
N ILE A 11 -11.46 0.62 1.32
CA ILE A 11 -11.19 -0.75 0.88
C ILE A 11 -10.92 -0.68 -0.62
N LEU A 12 -9.77 -1.19 -1.04
CA LEU A 12 -9.36 -1.13 -2.44
C LEU A 12 -9.15 -2.52 -3.00
N ASN A 13 -9.80 -2.85 -4.11
CA ASN A 13 -9.61 -4.13 -4.78
C ASN A 13 -9.53 -4.02 -6.31
N ASN A 14 -9.67 -2.83 -6.87
CA ASN A 14 -9.66 -2.62 -8.33
C ASN A 14 -8.39 -1.93 -8.81
N TYR A 15 -7.27 -2.21 -8.15
CA TYR A 15 -5.98 -1.64 -8.52
C TYR A 15 -5.26 -2.54 -9.53
N ILE A 16 -4.39 -1.92 -10.33
CA ILE A 16 -3.55 -2.64 -11.30
C ILE A 16 -2.07 -2.54 -10.95
N GLU A 17 -1.72 -1.68 -10.00
CA GLU A 17 -0.34 -1.46 -9.63
C GLU A 17 -0.27 -0.98 -8.18
N ILE A 18 0.72 -1.48 -7.43
CA ILE A 18 1.06 -0.96 -6.10
C ILE A 18 2.53 -0.61 -6.15
N PHE A 19 2.87 0.59 -5.68
CA PHE A 19 4.25 1.06 -5.77
C PHE A 19 4.61 1.95 -4.59
N ILE A 20 5.92 2.13 -4.38
CA ILE A 20 6.45 2.98 -3.33
C ILE A 20 6.73 4.36 -3.92
N ASN A 21 6.28 5.40 -3.21
CA ASN A 21 6.67 6.76 -3.48
C ASN A 21 7.72 7.16 -2.44
N ASP A 22 8.95 7.33 -2.87
CA ASP A 22 10.08 7.64 -2.00
C ASP A 22 10.59 9.07 -2.20
N SER A 23 9.69 9.98 -2.53
CA SER A 23 10.03 11.39 -2.74
C SER A 23 10.65 11.99 -1.47
N ALA A 24 11.71 12.78 -1.65
CA ALA A 24 12.41 13.40 -0.54
C ALA A 24 11.58 14.47 0.18
N ASP A 25 10.55 14.99 -0.49
CA ASP A 25 9.78 16.13 0.01
C ASP A 25 8.56 15.73 0.85
N CYS A 26 8.27 14.44 0.99
CA CYS A 26 7.12 13.98 1.75
C CYS A 26 7.40 12.63 2.40
N MET A 27 6.46 12.16 3.22
CA MET A 27 6.58 10.85 3.85
C MET A 27 6.61 9.77 2.78
N ASN A 28 7.34 8.71 3.07
CA ASN A 28 7.44 7.56 2.18
C ASN A 28 6.10 6.82 2.16
N GLY A 29 5.48 6.76 1.02
CA GLY A 29 4.15 6.22 0.88
C GLY A 29 4.10 4.96 0.04
N ILE A 30 3.07 4.16 0.30
CA ILE A 30 2.68 3.07 -0.58
C ILE A 30 1.39 3.49 -1.25
N LEU A 31 1.40 3.49 -2.58
CA LEU A 31 0.30 3.98 -3.39
C LEU A 31 -0.20 2.88 -4.30
N ALA A 32 -1.43 3.03 -4.76
CA ALA A 32 -2.03 2.13 -5.72
C ALA A 32 -2.60 2.93 -6.88
N ARG A 33 -2.48 2.38 -8.08
CA ARG A 33 -3.11 2.91 -9.29
C ARG A 33 -4.30 2.03 -9.62
N THR A 34 -5.46 2.63 -9.78
CA THR A 34 -6.68 1.91 -10.11
C THR A 34 -6.86 1.79 -11.63
N LEU A 35 -7.86 1.01 -12.04
CA LEU A 35 -8.12 0.78 -13.46
C LEU A 35 -8.43 2.05 -14.24
N ASP A 36 -9.02 3.06 -13.60
CA ASP A 36 -9.35 4.32 -14.24
C ASP A 36 -8.19 5.32 -14.22
N GLY A 37 -7.03 4.92 -13.70
CA GLY A 37 -5.85 5.78 -13.63
C GLY A 37 -5.72 6.61 -12.37
N THR A 38 -6.68 6.54 -11.47
CA THR A 38 -6.62 7.26 -10.19
C THR A 38 -5.52 6.67 -9.31
N ILE A 39 -4.79 7.54 -8.62
CA ILE A 39 -3.76 7.12 -7.66
C ILE A 39 -4.28 7.36 -6.24
N CYS A 40 -4.21 6.31 -5.43
CA CYS A 40 -4.66 6.35 -4.03
C CYS A 40 -3.49 6.06 -3.11
N THR A 41 -3.38 6.79 -2.00
CA THR A 41 -2.39 6.50 -0.97
C THR A 41 -2.94 5.43 -0.04
N LEU A 42 -2.23 4.32 0.05
CA LEU A 42 -2.61 3.22 0.96
C LEU A 42 -2.07 3.45 2.35
N GLY A 43 -0.86 3.99 2.47
CA GLY A 43 -0.26 4.27 3.77
C GLY A 43 0.99 5.12 3.62
N GLU A 44 1.36 5.81 4.70
CA GLU A 44 2.55 6.63 4.75
C GLU A 44 3.34 6.28 6.00
N TYR A 45 4.67 6.18 5.85
CA TYR A 45 5.55 5.77 6.93
C TYR A 45 6.73 6.73 7.02
N ALA A 46 7.22 6.95 8.25
CA ALA A 46 8.27 7.92 8.48
C ALA A 46 9.62 7.54 7.88
N ARG A 47 9.86 6.23 7.70
CA ARG A 47 11.14 5.73 7.19
C ARG A 47 10.95 4.88 5.95
N LEU A 48 11.84 5.07 4.98
CA LEU A 48 11.83 4.26 3.78
C LEU A 48 12.01 2.77 4.09
N SER A 49 12.83 2.44 5.09
CA SER A 49 13.03 1.05 5.48
C SER A 49 11.72 0.40 5.95
N ARG A 50 10.90 1.15 6.69
CA ARG A 50 9.60 0.63 7.13
C ARG A 50 8.66 0.46 5.94
N THR A 51 8.65 1.44 5.04
CA THR A 51 7.85 1.38 3.81
C THR A 51 8.21 0.13 3.00
N GLN A 52 9.50 -0.13 2.85
CA GLN A 52 9.97 -1.31 2.13
C GLN A 52 9.52 -2.60 2.80
N MET A 53 9.55 -2.65 4.13
CA MET A 53 9.08 -3.82 4.88
C MET A 53 7.59 -4.06 4.65
N VAL A 54 6.79 -3.01 4.70
CA VAL A 54 5.34 -3.13 4.46
C VAL A 54 5.08 -3.59 3.03
N PHE A 55 5.81 -3.04 2.08
CA PHE A 55 5.69 -3.46 0.68
C PHE A 55 5.99 -4.94 0.53
N ASN A 56 7.05 -5.42 1.19
CA ASN A 56 7.42 -6.84 1.16
C ASN A 56 6.33 -7.71 1.80
N GLU A 57 5.67 -7.22 2.85
CA GLU A 57 4.54 -7.93 3.46
C GLU A 57 3.38 -8.08 2.48
N ILE A 58 3.14 -7.06 1.66
CA ILE A 58 2.11 -7.12 0.62
C ILE A 58 2.48 -8.18 -0.42
N VAL A 59 3.74 -8.22 -0.84
CA VAL A 59 4.22 -9.23 -1.78
C VAL A 59 4.02 -10.64 -1.22
N GLU A 60 4.36 -10.85 0.05
CA GLU A 60 4.15 -12.14 0.71
C GLU A 60 2.68 -12.51 0.79
N ALA A 61 1.81 -11.53 1.10
CA ALA A 61 0.38 -11.77 1.17
C ALA A 61 -0.16 -12.27 -0.17
N TYR A 62 0.30 -11.68 -1.27
CA TYR A 62 -0.06 -12.16 -2.61
C TYR A 62 0.43 -13.58 -2.84
N ALA A 63 1.66 -13.86 -2.47
CA ALA A 63 2.25 -15.18 -2.67
C ALA A 63 1.50 -16.27 -1.89
N LYS A 64 0.94 -15.91 -0.73
CA LYS A 64 0.21 -16.84 0.13
C LYS A 64 -1.28 -16.92 -0.18
N GLY A 65 -1.78 -16.10 -1.11
CA GLY A 65 -3.20 -16.07 -1.46
C GLY A 65 -4.08 -15.46 -0.37
N ILE A 66 -3.57 -14.51 0.38
CA ILE A 66 -4.33 -13.83 1.44
C ILE A 66 -5.46 -13.02 0.79
N SER A 67 -6.67 -13.10 1.38
CA SER A 67 -7.84 -12.39 0.83
C SER A 67 -7.90 -10.92 1.20
N VAL A 68 -7.43 -10.57 2.39
CA VAL A 68 -7.50 -9.19 2.91
C VAL A 68 -6.17 -8.83 3.55
N PHE A 69 -5.62 -7.70 3.17
CA PHE A 69 -4.41 -7.16 3.77
C PHE A 69 -4.74 -5.82 4.42
N ASN A 70 -4.45 -5.70 5.71
CA ASN A 70 -4.64 -4.44 6.44
C ASN A 70 -3.30 -3.71 6.51
N MET A 71 -3.26 -2.48 5.99
CA MET A 71 -2.04 -1.69 6.04
C MET A 71 -1.68 -1.37 7.48
N PRO A 72 -0.42 -1.62 7.90
CA PRO A 72 0.03 -1.26 9.25
C PRO A 72 -0.14 0.23 9.53
N LYS A 73 -0.48 0.55 10.79
CA LYS A 73 -0.66 1.95 11.21
C LYS A 73 0.65 2.73 11.26
N GLU A 74 1.72 2.05 11.59
CA GLU A 74 3.05 2.63 11.71
C GLU A 74 4.10 1.71 11.11
#